data_809f3aaa30b110ae327edb47a0549018
#
_entry.id   809f3aaa30b110ae327edb47a0549018
#
_cell.length_a   1.000
_cell.length_b   1.000
_cell.length_c   1.000
_cell.angle_alpha   90.00
_cell.angle_beta   90.00
_cell.angle_gamma   90.00
#
_symmetry.space_group_name_H-M   'P 1'
#
loop_
_entity.id
_entity.type
_entity.pdbx_description
1 polymer ?
#
loop_
_entity_poly.entity_id
_entity_poly.type
_entity_poly.pdbx_seq_one_letter_code
_entity_poly.pdbx_strand_id
1 'polypeptide(L)'
;MQDKIGWIGLGSMGNRMAKNLAKNGYQMLVTDKIDTSAAPQSAHVATTNSEVISEANILILSIPAGPDTLEITQEILNTPSSSVEIVIDTSTNGIPDAKQAAELLSKKGIEYVDAPVSGGIAGAESATLAVMVLSLIHISEPTRPY
;
A
#
# COMPACT_ATOMS: atom_id res chain seq x y z
N MET A 1 -5.34 7.40 19.48
CA MET A 1 -5.81 7.84 18.15
C MET A 1 -6.04 6.63 17.27
N GLN A 2 -7.14 6.60 16.55
CA GLN A 2 -7.43 5.49 15.65
C GLN A 2 -6.68 5.67 14.33
N ASP A 3 -6.09 4.58 13.83
CA ASP A 3 -5.41 4.60 12.54
C ASP A 3 -6.40 4.84 11.40
N LYS A 4 -5.97 5.65 10.44
CA LYS A 4 -6.71 5.92 9.21
C LYS A 4 -6.04 5.20 8.06
N ILE A 5 -6.77 4.27 7.47
CA ILE A 5 -6.25 3.43 6.39
C ILE A 5 -6.58 4.07 5.03
N GLY A 6 -5.56 4.28 4.23
CA GLY A 6 -5.68 4.62 2.82
C GLY A 6 -5.38 3.41 1.95
N TRP A 7 -6.06 3.30 0.83
CA TRP A 7 -5.84 2.21 -0.13
C TRP A 7 -5.77 2.76 -1.55
N ILE A 8 -4.68 2.47 -2.24
CA ILE A 8 -4.50 2.87 -3.64
C ILE A 8 -4.34 1.62 -4.48
N GLY A 9 -5.23 1.46 -5.46
CA GLY A 9 -5.23 0.35 -6.39
C GLY A 9 -6.41 -0.61 -6.16
N LEU A 10 -7.38 -0.60 -7.06
CA LEU A 10 -8.60 -1.40 -6.99
C LEU A 10 -8.74 -2.35 -8.19
N GLY A 11 -7.60 -2.79 -8.72
CA GLY A 11 -7.58 -3.83 -9.76
C GLY A 11 -8.06 -5.19 -9.24
N SER A 12 -7.82 -6.24 -10.01
CA SER A 12 -8.33 -7.59 -9.69
C SER A 12 -7.97 -8.08 -8.29
N MET A 13 -6.75 -7.81 -7.85
CA MET A 13 -6.30 -8.19 -6.50
C MET A 13 -6.73 -7.17 -5.45
N GLY A 14 -6.46 -5.89 -5.73
CA GLY A 14 -6.65 -4.81 -4.76
C GLY A 14 -8.08 -4.65 -4.29
N ASN A 15 -9.06 -4.71 -5.19
CA ASN A 15 -10.47 -4.57 -4.78
C ASN A 15 -10.91 -5.70 -3.83
N ARG A 16 -10.43 -6.92 -4.06
CA ARG A 16 -10.80 -8.08 -3.25
C ARG A 16 -10.17 -8.03 -1.86
N MET A 17 -8.90 -7.64 -1.79
CA MET A 17 -8.21 -7.46 -0.51
C MET A 17 -8.85 -6.32 0.30
N ALA A 18 -9.14 -5.18 -0.34
CA ALA A 18 -9.80 -4.06 0.31
C ALA A 18 -11.19 -4.44 0.84
N LYS A 19 -11.96 -5.21 0.06
CA LYS A 19 -13.27 -5.72 0.49
C LYS A 19 -13.17 -6.61 1.71
N ASN A 20 -12.12 -7.43 1.81
CA ASN A 20 -11.93 -8.29 2.98
C ASN A 20 -11.63 -7.46 4.24
N LEU A 21 -10.84 -6.42 4.14
CA LEU A 21 -10.62 -5.50 5.26
C LEU A 21 -11.92 -4.80 5.66
N ALA A 22 -12.68 -4.33 4.69
CA ALA A 22 -13.96 -3.68 4.95
C ALA A 22 -14.95 -4.61 5.66
N LYS A 23 -15.02 -5.89 5.27
CA LYS A 23 -15.85 -6.90 5.93
C LYS A 23 -15.46 -7.13 7.40
N ASN A 24 -14.21 -6.89 7.73
CA ASN A 24 -13.70 -7.02 9.10
C ASN A 24 -13.78 -5.71 9.88
N GLY A 25 -14.53 -4.74 9.39
CA GLY A 25 -14.83 -3.50 10.10
C GLY A 25 -13.82 -2.38 9.94
N TYR A 26 -12.81 -2.53 9.09
CA TYR A 26 -11.85 -1.46 8.85
C TYR A 26 -12.43 -0.37 7.95
N GLN A 27 -12.38 0.86 8.43
CA GLN A 27 -12.76 2.03 7.64
C GLN A 27 -11.59 2.46 6.76
N MET A 28 -11.86 2.73 5.48
CA MET A 28 -10.81 3.06 4.52
C MET A 28 -11.22 4.21 3.62
N LEU A 29 -10.20 4.99 3.23
CA LEU A 29 -10.28 5.93 2.13
C LEU A 29 -9.57 5.28 0.94
N VAL A 30 -10.28 5.07 -0.17
CA VAL A 30 -9.78 4.29 -1.31
C VAL A 30 -9.77 5.11 -2.59
N THR A 31 -8.83 4.80 -3.48
CA THR A 31 -8.80 5.38 -4.82
C THR A 31 -8.14 4.43 -5.83
N ASP A 32 -8.41 4.69 -7.10
CA ASP A 32 -7.75 4.04 -8.24
C ASP A 32 -7.72 5.05 -9.39
N LYS A 33 -6.63 5.10 -10.12
CA LYS A 33 -6.49 6.08 -11.20
C LYS A 33 -7.34 5.77 -12.43
N ILE A 34 -7.82 4.53 -12.56
CA ILE A 34 -8.60 4.08 -13.73
C ILE A 34 -10.07 3.94 -13.38
N ASP A 35 -10.39 3.14 -12.35
CA ASP A 35 -11.78 2.78 -12.04
C ASP A 35 -11.95 2.49 -10.55
N THR A 36 -12.86 3.22 -9.92
CA THR A 36 -13.20 3.05 -8.51
C THR A 36 -14.51 2.28 -8.29
N SER A 37 -15.14 1.77 -9.35
CA SER A 37 -16.43 1.09 -9.25
C SER A 37 -16.39 -0.19 -8.40
N ALA A 38 -15.22 -0.81 -8.26
CA ALA A 38 -15.03 -2.01 -7.45
C ALA A 38 -14.66 -1.71 -5.99
N ALA A 39 -14.73 -0.45 -5.56
CA ALA A 39 -14.45 -0.08 -4.16
C ALA A 39 -15.40 -0.79 -3.19
N PRO A 40 -14.93 -1.11 -1.96
CA PRO A 40 -15.81 -1.61 -0.92
C PRO A 40 -16.95 -0.63 -0.66
N GLN A 41 -18.17 -1.15 -0.47
CA GLN A 41 -19.34 -0.31 -0.29
C GLN A 41 -19.26 0.62 0.93
N SER A 42 -18.59 0.18 1.98
CA SER A 42 -18.38 0.95 3.20
C SER A 42 -17.20 1.91 3.15
N ALA A 43 -16.37 1.85 2.11
CA ALA A 43 -15.21 2.72 1.99
C ALA A 43 -15.60 4.10 1.45
N HIS A 44 -14.84 5.11 1.86
CA HIS A 44 -14.95 6.43 1.24
C HIS A 44 -14.06 6.46 -0.01
N VAL A 45 -14.64 6.84 -1.15
CA VAL A 45 -13.90 6.91 -2.42
C VAL A 45 -13.33 8.32 -2.60
N ALA A 46 -12.00 8.39 -2.65
CA ALA A 46 -11.28 9.62 -2.94
C ALA A 46 -11.15 9.83 -4.46
N THR A 47 -11.05 11.06 -4.88
CA THR A 47 -10.89 11.42 -6.29
C THR A 47 -9.43 11.44 -6.73
N THR A 48 -8.49 11.59 -5.81
CA THR A 48 -7.06 11.68 -6.09
C THR A 48 -6.22 10.92 -5.07
N ASN A 49 -5.02 10.54 -5.46
CA ASN A 49 -4.04 9.98 -4.53
C ASN A 49 -3.69 10.98 -3.43
N SER A 50 -3.59 12.26 -3.76
CA SER A 50 -3.25 13.31 -2.80
C SER A 50 -4.25 13.39 -1.65
N GLU A 51 -5.53 13.18 -1.93
CA GLU A 51 -6.57 13.16 -0.90
C GLU A 51 -6.33 12.01 0.08
N VAL A 52 -6.05 10.80 -0.44
CA VAL A 52 -5.71 9.63 0.40
C VAL A 52 -4.45 9.89 1.23
N ILE A 53 -3.41 10.40 0.58
CA ILE A 53 -2.11 10.68 1.21
C ILE A 53 -2.25 11.70 2.34
N SER A 54 -3.11 12.69 2.18
CA SER A 54 -3.31 13.74 3.19
C SER A 54 -4.04 13.24 4.43
N GLU A 55 -4.90 12.25 4.29
CA GLU A 55 -5.76 11.80 5.38
C GLU A 55 -5.34 10.50 6.05
N ALA A 56 -4.69 9.60 5.33
CA ALA A 56 -4.31 8.29 5.85
C ALA A 56 -2.94 8.33 6.53
N ASN A 57 -2.82 7.66 7.67
CA ASN A 57 -1.50 7.43 8.29
C ASN A 57 -0.93 6.06 7.92
N ILE A 58 -1.76 5.09 7.57
CA ILE A 58 -1.34 3.80 7.01
C ILE A 58 -1.82 3.75 5.57
N LEU A 59 -0.90 3.71 4.63
CA LEU A 59 -1.20 3.65 3.21
C LEU A 59 -0.87 2.27 2.65
N ILE A 60 -1.87 1.60 2.09
CA ILE A 60 -1.72 0.29 1.47
C ILE A 60 -1.77 0.46 -0.05
N LEU A 61 -0.80 -0.13 -0.73
CA LEU A 61 -0.69 -0.10 -2.19
C LEU A 61 -0.96 -1.48 -2.77
N SER A 62 -1.78 -1.54 -3.81
CA SER A 62 -1.98 -2.72 -4.65
C SER A 62 -1.99 -2.28 -6.11
N ILE A 63 -0.81 -2.08 -6.67
CA ILE A 63 -0.59 -1.45 -7.97
C ILE A 63 0.27 -2.35 -8.85
N PRO A 64 0.33 -2.13 -10.19
CA PRO A 64 0.90 -3.12 -11.11
C PRO A 64 2.38 -3.41 -10.94
N ALA A 65 3.23 -2.40 -10.77
CA ALA A 65 4.68 -2.62 -10.84
C ALA A 65 5.50 -1.55 -10.11
N GLY A 66 6.79 -1.79 -9.99
CA GLY A 66 7.75 -0.92 -9.32
C GLY A 66 7.76 0.55 -9.74
N PRO A 67 7.70 0.89 -11.05
CA PRO A 67 7.59 2.29 -11.48
C PRO A 67 6.38 3.00 -10.91
N ASP A 68 5.25 2.31 -10.77
CA ASP A 68 4.04 2.89 -10.17
C ASP A 68 4.23 3.14 -8.67
N THR A 69 4.93 2.25 -7.97
CA THR A 69 5.29 2.45 -6.56
C THR A 69 6.17 3.69 -6.38
N LEU A 70 7.16 3.88 -7.26
CA LEU A 70 8.04 5.05 -7.20
C LEU A 70 7.29 6.35 -7.51
N GLU A 71 6.33 6.30 -8.43
CA GLU A 71 5.47 7.44 -8.74
C GLU A 71 4.66 7.86 -7.50
N ILE A 72 4.02 6.91 -6.83
CA ILE A 72 3.27 7.19 -5.60
C ILE A 72 4.20 7.65 -4.48
N THR A 73 5.39 7.09 -4.37
CA THR A 73 6.40 7.54 -3.42
C THR A 73 6.70 9.03 -3.62
N GLN A 74 6.89 9.47 -4.86
CA GLN A 74 7.10 10.88 -5.16
C GLN A 74 5.88 11.74 -4.83
N GLU A 75 4.68 11.24 -5.07
CA GLU A 75 3.46 11.94 -4.69
C GLU A 75 3.40 12.16 -3.16
N ILE A 76 3.75 11.15 -2.37
CA ILE A 76 3.81 11.27 -0.90
C ILE A 76 4.80 12.36 -0.49
N LEU A 77 6.00 12.33 -1.07
CA LEU A 77 7.04 13.30 -0.74
C LEU A 77 6.69 14.73 -1.17
N ASN A 78 5.92 14.87 -2.25
CA ASN A 78 5.50 16.14 -2.82
C ASN A 78 4.17 16.66 -2.26
N THR A 79 3.53 15.93 -1.36
CA THR A 79 2.28 16.35 -0.72
C THR A 79 2.59 16.95 0.66
N PRO A 80 2.60 18.29 0.80
CA PRO A 80 2.97 18.93 2.08
C PRO A 80 2.07 18.55 3.25
N SER A 81 0.81 18.24 2.96
CA SER A 81 -0.18 17.82 3.95
C SER A 81 -0.20 16.32 4.20
N SER A 82 0.79 15.56 3.72
CA SER A 82 0.84 14.11 3.91
C SER A 82 0.80 13.72 5.38
N SER A 83 -0.13 12.83 5.72
CA SER A 83 -0.24 12.23 7.04
C SER A 83 0.38 10.83 7.11
N VAL A 84 0.92 10.32 6.02
CA VAL A 84 1.42 8.96 5.91
C VAL A 84 2.61 8.71 6.84
N GLU A 85 2.51 7.69 7.66
CA GLU A 85 3.57 7.23 8.57
C GLU A 85 4.14 5.89 8.11
N ILE A 86 3.28 5.03 7.54
CA ILE A 86 3.64 3.69 7.08
C ILE A 86 3.03 3.45 5.70
N VAL A 87 3.86 2.94 4.79
CA VAL A 87 3.40 2.43 3.48
C VAL A 87 3.55 0.92 3.49
N ILE A 88 2.46 0.21 3.22
CA ILE A 88 2.44 -1.24 3.05
C ILE A 88 2.19 -1.53 1.57
N ASP A 89 3.20 -2.03 0.89
CA ASP A 89 3.11 -2.29 -0.55
C ASP A 89 2.91 -3.78 -0.80
N THR A 90 1.72 -4.15 -1.25
CA THR A 90 1.36 -5.53 -1.58
C THR A 90 1.69 -5.88 -3.02
N SER A 91 2.21 -4.94 -3.78
CA SER A 91 2.57 -5.12 -5.18
C SER A 91 3.81 -6.00 -5.34
N THR A 92 3.93 -6.65 -6.49
CA THR A 92 5.13 -7.44 -6.79
C THR A 92 6.18 -6.52 -7.42
N ASN A 93 7.07 -6.00 -6.58
CA ASN A 93 8.14 -5.11 -7.02
C ASN A 93 9.47 -5.86 -7.12
N GLY A 94 10.34 -5.38 -8.00
CA GLY A 94 11.73 -5.79 -7.96
C GLY A 94 12.43 -5.20 -6.73
N ILE A 95 13.48 -5.89 -6.27
CA ILE A 95 14.27 -5.43 -5.10
C ILE A 95 14.79 -3.99 -5.28
N PRO A 96 15.32 -3.57 -6.45
CA PRO A 96 15.80 -2.21 -6.62
C PRO A 96 14.73 -1.15 -6.41
N ASP A 97 13.52 -1.36 -6.93
CA ASP A 97 12.43 -0.39 -6.81
C ASP A 97 11.92 -0.28 -5.36
N ALA A 98 11.74 -1.42 -4.70
CA ALA A 98 11.33 -1.46 -3.30
C ALA A 98 12.37 -0.79 -2.40
N LYS A 99 13.64 -1.05 -2.64
CA LYS A 99 14.75 -0.44 -1.89
C LYS A 99 14.79 1.06 -2.09
N GLN A 100 14.61 1.54 -3.31
CA GLN A 100 14.60 2.97 -3.64
C GLN A 100 13.41 3.66 -2.95
N ALA A 101 12.23 3.07 -2.99
CA ALA A 101 11.06 3.61 -2.30
C ALA A 101 11.30 3.73 -0.80
N ALA A 102 11.84 2.66 -0.19
CA ALA A 102 12.17 2.65 1.24
C ALA A 102 13.17 3.75 1.62
N GLU A 103 14.22 3.92 0.83
CA GLU A 103 15.24 4.94 1.07
C GLU A 103 14.66 6.36 0.97
N LEU A 104 13.85 6.62 -0.05
CA LEU A 104 13.23 7.93 -0.24
C LEU A 104 12.26 8.25 0.91
N LEU A 105 11.43 7.31 1.31
CA LEU A 105 10.45 7.50 2.37
C LEU A 105 11.11 7.64 3.74
N SER A 106 12.20 6.90 3.99
CA SER A 106 12.91 6.98 5.26
C SER A 106 13.48 8.37 5.57
N LYS A 107 13.80 9.13 4.53
CA LYS A 107 14.27 10.51 4.69
C LYS A 107 13.22 11.44 5.30
N LYS A 108 11.95 11.06 5.20
CA LYS A 108 10.83 11.78 5.80
C LYS A 108 10.29 11.07 7.05
N GLY A 109 10.99 10.06 7.55
CA GLY A 109 10.55 9.29 8.70
C GLY A 109 9.38 8.35 8.42
N ILE A 110 9.12 8.04 7.16
CA ILE A 110 8.03 7.15 6.75
C ILE A 110 8.58 5.74 6.58
N GLU A 111 7.96 4.77 7.22
CA GLU A 111 8.32 3.36 7.11
C GLU A 111 7.71 2.76 5.84
N TYR A 112 8.49 1.98 5.12
CA TYR A 112 8.03 1.24 3.96
C TYR A 112 8.13 -0.27 4.23
N VAL A 113 7.02 -0.96 4.07
CA VAL A 113 6.92 -2.41 4.25
C VAL A 113 6.63 -3.04 2.90
N ASP A 114 7.60 -3.80 2.38
CA ASP A 114 7.39 -4.61 1.18
C ASP A 114 6.68 -5.90 1.59
N ALA A 115 5.45 -6.07 1.14
CA ALA A 115 4.57 -7.15 1.58
C ALA A 115 3.87 -7.84 0.40
N PRO A 116 4.64 -8.37 -0.58
CA PRO A 116 4.03 -9.04 -1.72
C PRO A 116 3.16 -10.21 -1.29
N VAL A 117 2.11 -10.46 -2.09
CA VAL A 117 1.11 -11.49 -1.79
C VAL A 117 1.17 -12.62 -2.81
N SER A 118 0.79 -13.82 -2.38
CA SER A 118 0.71 -15.00 -3.22
C SER A 118 -0.60 -15.76 -2.95
N GLY A 119 -1.23 -16.26 -4.01
CA GLY A 119 -2.49 -17.02 -3.91
C GLY A 119 -3.50 -16.65 -4.99
N GLY A 120 -3.17 -15.69 -5.86
CA GLY A 120 -3.99 -15.27 -6.99
C GLY A 120 -5.32 -14.65 -6.59
N ILE A 121 -6.19 -14.46 -7.59
CA ILE A 121 -7.51 -13.83 -7.41
C ILE A 121 -8.37 -14.64 -6.44
N ALA A 122 -8.35 -15.97 -6.54
CA ALA A 122 -9.11 -16.83 -5.63
C ALA A 122 -8.68 -16.68 -4.18
N GLY A 123 -7.37 -16.58 -3.92
CA GLY A 123 -6.84 -16.33 -2.58
C GLY A 123 -7.21 -14.94 -2.06
N ALA A 124 -7.19 -13.93 -2.91
CA ALA A 124 -7.61 -12.58 -2.56
C ALA A 124 -9.10 -12.55 -2.18
N GLU A 125 -9.93 -13.23 -2.95
CA GLU A 125 -11.38 -13.28 -2.71
C GLU A 125 -11.74 -14.01 -1.41
N SER A 126 -11.07 -15.14 -1.14
CA SER A 126 -11.32 -15.96 0.04
C SER A 126 -10.55 -15.54 1.30
N ALA A 127 -9.74 -14.49 1.22
CA ALA A 127 -8.87 -14.02 2.30
C ALA A 127 -7.86 -15.09 2.77
N THR A 128 -7.32 -15.84 1.83
CA THR A 128 -6.34 -16.92 2.09
C THR A 128 -4.97 -16.64 1.46
N LEU A 129 -4.71 -15.40 1.08
CA LEU A 129 -3.41 -15.01 0.54
C LEU A 129 -2.29 -15.24 1.56
N ALA A 130 -1.15 -15.72 1.07
CA ALA A 130 0.09 -15.63 1.82
C ALA A 130 0.64 -14.20 1.64
N VAL A 131 0.92 -13.52 2.73
CA VAL A 131 1.54 -12.20 2.74
C VAL A 131 2.98 -12.33 3.20
N MET A 132 3.92 -12.02 2.32
CA MET A 132 5.34 -12.13 2.61
C MET A 132 5.88 -10.77 3.07
N VAL A 133 5.91 -10.55 4.37
CA VAL A 133 6.38 -9.28 4.92
C VAL A 133 7.91 -9.26 4.91
N LEU A 134 8.48 -8.40 4.08
CA LEU A 134 9.90 -8.25 3.92
C LEU A 134 10.37 -6.93 4.54
N SER A 135 11.39 -7.00 5.40
CA SER A 135 12.01 -5.81 5.95
C SER A 135 13.25 -5.46 5.12
N LEU A 136 13.21 -4.30 4.47
CA LEU A 136 14.35 -3.83 3.67
C LEU A 136 15.56 -3.45 4.52
N ILE A 137 15.37 -3.20 5.81
CA ILE A 137 16.47 -3.01 6.76
C ILE A 137 17.28 -4.31 6.85
N HIS A 138 16.61 -5.46 6.92
CA HIS A 138 17.28 -6.77 6.96
C HIS A 138 17.99 -7.10 5.65
N ILE A 139 17.48 -6.64 4.52
CA ILE A 139 18.12 -6.82 3.22
C ILE A 139 19.40 -5.98 3.12
N SER A 140 19.42 -4.79 3.68
CA SER A 140 20.59 -3.90 3.66
C SER A 140 21.64 -4.26 4.71
N GLU A 141 21.33 -5.17 5.64
CA GLU A 141 22.25 -5.67 6.67
C GLU A 141 22.45 -7.19 6.55
N PRO A 142 23.10 -7.66 5.47
CA PRO A 142 23.15 -9.08 5.17
C PRO A 142 23.92 -9.94 6.18
N THR A 143 24.70 -9.34 7.05
CA THR A 143 25.48 -10.04 8.07
C THR A 143 24.77 -10.12 9.41
N ARG A 144 23.59 -9.56 9.54
CA ARG A 144 22.83 -9.55 10.80
C ARG A 144 22.22 -10.93 11.06
N PRO A 145 22.58 -11.61 12.15
CA PRO A 145 21.96 -12.88 12.50
C PRO A 145 20.51 -12.66 12.98
N TYR A 146 19.68 -13.61 12.69
CA TYR A 146 18.29 -13.62 13.13
C TYR A 146 18.10 -14.50 14.35
#